data_fe9ed7fee418bbbb5d6613e616a0f142
#
_entry.id   fe9ed7fee418bbbb5d6613e616a0f142
#
_cell.length_a   1.000
_cell.length_b   1.000
_cell.length_c   1.000
_cell.angle_alpha   90.00
_cell.angle_beta   90.00
_cell.angle_gamma   90.00
#
_symmetry.space_group_name_H-M   'P 1'
#
loop_
_entity.id
_entity.type
_entity.pdbx_description
1 polymer ?
#
loop_
_entity_poly.entity_id
_entity_poly.type
_entity_poly.pdbx_seq_one_letter_code
_entity_poly.pdbx_strand_id
1 'polypeptide(L)'
;MCQPILTISFDVKHATVSEHISNILASGELDETSVGFSDRSTGGRRPQIYNLDMILSVGYRVNSKRGIAFRKWANNVLKQFILQGYAINEKRLQALKKTVDIQSRMLADALDIEEKV
;
A
#
# COMPACT_ATOMS: atom_id res chain seq x y z
N MET A 1 -10.81 12.57 1.99
CA MET A 1 -10.35 13.67 2.87
C MET A 1 -10.40 14.97 2.10
N CYS A 2 -10.83 16.06 2.73
CA CYS A 2 -10.88 17.39 2.11
C CYS A 2 -9.52 18.08 2.14
N GLN A 3 -9.29 19.01 1.21
CA GLN A 3 -8.02 19.76 1.16
C GLN A 3 -7.69 20.53 2.45
N PRO A 4 -8.62 21.20 3.15
CA PRO A 4 -8.30 21.82 4.43
C PRO A 4 -7.78 20.86 5.48
N ILE A 5 -8.31 19.63 5.53
CA ILE A 5 -7.85 18.59 6.43
C ILE A 5 -6.42 18.15 6.07
N LEU A 6 -6.11 17.99 4.79
CA LEU A 6 -4.76 17.69 4.31
C LEU A 6 -3.77 18.78 4.71
N THR A 7 -4.17 20.03 4.57
CA THR A 7 -3.36 21.20 4.94
C THR A 7 -2.99 21.15 6.42
N ILE A 8 -3.96 20.87 7.30
CA ILE A 8 -3.74 20.75 8.73
C ILE A 8 -2.90 19.51 9.06
N SER A 9 -3.21 18.38 8.47
CA SER A 9 -2.55 17.11 8.75
C SER A 9 -1.06 17.11 8.40
N PHE A 10 -0.68 17.77 7.31
CA PHE A 10 0.71 17.85 6.86
C PHE A 10 1.40 19.15 7.22
N ASP A 11 0.71 20.07 7.88
CA ASP A 11 1.24 21.36 8.33
C ASP A 11 1.90 22.16 7.19
N VAL A 12 1.16 22.33 6.10
CA VAL A 12 1.59 23.06 4.91
C VAL A 12 0.51 24.03 4.46
N LYS A 13 0.89 25.00 3.62
CA LYS A 13 -0.03 25.98 3.08
C LYS A 13 -0.99 25.33 2.08
N HIS A 14 -2.22 25.85 2.01
CA HIS A 14 -3.25 25.40 1.08
C HIS A 14 -2.76 25.44 -0.37
N ALA A 15 -2.07 26.50 -0.77
CA ALA A 15 -1.52 26.64 -2.11
C ALA A 15 -0.49 25.53 -2.43
N THR A 16 0.32 25.13 -1.46
CA THR A 16 1.30 24.04 -1.59
C THR A 16 0.62 22.70 -1.83
N VAL A 17 -0.44 22.41 -1.08
CA VAL A 17 -1.24 21.18 -1.27
C VAL A 17 -1.89 21.18 -2.65
N SER A 18 -2.48 22.32 -3.08
CA SER A 18 -3.08 22.46 -4.41
C SER A 18 -2.06 22.20 -5.52
N GLU A 19 -0.87 22.73 -5.39
CA GLU A 19 0.23 22.53 -6.36
C GLU A 19 0.63 21.06 -6.43
N HIS A 20 0.81 20.39 -5.30
CA HIS A 20 1.12 18.97 -5.27
C HIS A 20 0.04 18.11 -5.93
N ILE A 21 -1.22 18.39 -5.64
CA ILE A 21 -2.34 17.67 -6.25
C ILE A 21 -2.36 17.89 -7.77
N SER A 22 -2.19 19.12 -8.23
CA SER A 22 -2.12 19.44 -9.66
C SER A 22 -0.97 18.69 -10.34
N ASN A 23 0.21 18.65 -9.73
CA ASN A 23 1.38 17.96 -10.26
C ASN A 23 1.17 16.44 -10.31
N ILE A 24 0.52 15.86 -9.31
CA ILE A 24 0.19 14.42 -9.26
C ILE A 24 -0.73 14.06 -10.42
N LEU A 25 -1.77 14.84 -10.64
CA LEU A 25 -2.72 14.62 -11.74
C LEU A 25 -2.06 14.84 -13.12
N ALA A 26 -1.24 15.89 -13.25
CA ALA A 26 -0.57 16.20 -14.49
C ALA A 26 0.48 15.16 -14.87
N SER A 27 1.17 14.55 -13.91
CA SER A 27 2.17 13.52 -14.15
C SER A 27 1.59 12.15 -14.51
N GLY A 28 0.28 11.98 -14.37
CA GLY A 28 -0.39 10.68 -14.59
C GLY A 28 -0.20 9.67 -13.48
N GLU A 29 0.39 10.06 -12.34
CA GLU A 29 0.55 9.19 -11.19
C GLU A 29 -0.80 8.72 -10.66
N LEU A 30 -1.77 9.62 -10.60
CA LEU A 30 -3.17 9.32 -10.29
C LEU A 30 -4.06 9.98 -11.33
N ASP A 31 -5.26 9.45 -11.50
CA ASP A 31 -6.26 9.99 -12.43
C ASP A 31 -7.36 10.76 -11.67
N GLU A 32 -8.34 11.27 -12.43
CA GLU A 32 -9.44 12.06 -11.87
C GLU A 32 -10.34 11.25 -10.92
N THR A 33 -10.29 9.93 -10.93
CA THR A 33 -11.08 9.09 -10.02
C THR A 33 -10.62 9.25 -8.56
N SER A 34 -9.41 9.76 -8.34
CA SER A 34 -8.87 10.05 -7.01
C SER A 34 -9.43 11.34 -6.40
N VAL A 35 -10.16 12.12 -7.17
CA VAL A 35 -10.78 13.38 -6.76
C VAL A 35 -12.29 13.25 -6.90
N GLY A 36 -13.02 13.64 -5.88
CA GLY A 36 -14.49 13.68 -5.91
C GLY A 36 -15.00 14.97 -5.31
N PHE A 37 -16.31 15.11 -5.31
CA PHE A 37 -16.98 16.26 -4.70
C PHE A 37 -17.91 15.77 -3.60
N SER A 38 -17.93 16.51 -2.49
CA SER A 38 -18.85 16.20 -1.40
C SER A 38 -20.30 16.50 -1.80
N ASP A 39 -21.24 15.62 -1.44
CA ASP A 39 -22.67 15.84 -1.66
C ASP A 39 -23.25 16.92 -0.74
N ARG A 40 -22.53 17.34 0.28
CA ARG A 40 -22.95 18.39 1.20
C ARG A 40 -22.74 19.76 0.55
N SER A 41 -23.77 20.27 -0.08
CA SER A 41 -23.75 21.62 -0.59
C SER A 41 -24.23 22.58 0.50
N THR A 42 -23.32 23.38 1.02
CA THR A 42 -23.62 24.53 1.87
C THR A 42 -23.40 25.78 1.04
N GLY A 43 -24.38 26.13 0.17
CA GLY A 43 -24.46 27.41 -0.49
C GLY A 43 -23.21 27.93 -1.20
N GLY A 44 -22.54 27.11 -2.01
CA GLY A 44 -21.34 27.52 -2.72
C GLY A 44 -20.72 26.36 -3.49
N ARG A 45 -19.40 26.42 -3.71
CA ARG A 45 -18.64 25.34 -4.32
C ARG A 45 -18.75 24.08 -3.45
N ARG A 46 -19.02 22.94 -4.08
CA ARG A 46 -18.88 21.65 -3.41
C ARG A 46 -17.42 21.47 -2.99
N PRO A 47 -17.14 21.09 -1.72
CA PRO A 47 -15.79 20.77 -1.32
C PRO A 47 -15.27 19.57 -2.11
N GLN A 48 -14.04 19.65 -2.59
CA GLN A 48 -13.36 18.50 -3.18
C GLN A 48 -12.94 17.53 -2.08
N ILE A 49 -13.17 16.26 -2.33
CA ILE A 49 -12.71 15.18 -1.46
C ILE A 49 -11.70 14.31 -2.23
N TYR A 50 -10.78 13.73 -1.51
CA TYR A 50 -9.70 12.92 -2.09
C TYR A 50 -9.71 11.52 -1.49
N ASN A 51 -9.38 10.54 -2.31
CA ASN A 51 -9.25 9.17 -1.83
C ASN A 51 -7.92 8.96 -1.12
N LEU A 52 -7.72 7.76 -0.56
CA LEU A 52 -6.50 7.42 0.17
C LEU A 52 -5.25 7.51 -0.73
N ASP A 53 -5.35 7.13 -1.99
CA ASP A 53 -4.23 7.18 -2.92
C ASP A 53 -3.70 8.61 -3.08
N MET A 54 -4.60 9.58 -3.19
CA MET A 54 -4.21 10.99 -3.28
C MET A 54 -3.55 11.47 -1.98
N ILE A 55 -4.08 11.06 -0.84
CA ILE A 55 -3.54 11.43 0.49
C ILE A 55 -2.11 10.90 0.63
N LEU A 56 -1.88 9.65 0.27
CA LEU A 56 -0.55 9.04 0.32
C LEU A 56 0.42 9.75 -0.62
N SER A 57 0.00 10.05 -1.84
CA SER A 57 0.84 10.74 -2.82
C SER A 57 1.22 12.14 -2.36
N VAL A 58 0.28 12.89 -1.79
CA VAL A 58 0.55 14.20 -1.21
C VAL A 58 1.52 14.08 -0.04
N GLY A 59 1.32 13.11 0.86
CA GLY A 59 2.18 12.88 2.00
C GLY A 59 3.64 12.61 1.63
N TYR A 60 3.87 11.93 0.51
CA TYR A 60 5.22 11.67 0.01
C TYR A 60 5.88 12.88 -0.67
N ARG A 61 5.10 13.88 -1.07
CA ARG A 61 5.62 15.08 -1.72
C ARG A 61 5.83 16.26 -0.78
N VAL A 62 5.12 16.30 0.33
CA VAL A 62 5.14 17.41 1.27
C VAL A 62 6.47 17.45 2.03
N ASN A 63 7.12 18.62 2.03
CA ASN A 63 8.38 18.85 2.74
C ASN A 63 8.12 19.61 4.06
N SER A 64 7.54 18.94 5.03
CA SER A 64 7.28 19.46 6.37
C SER A 64 7.67 18.41 7.42
N LYS A 65 7.74 18.82 8.68
CA LYS A 65 8.03 17.88 9.78
C LYS A 65 7.00 16.78 9.87
N ARG A 66 5.72 17.11 9.69
CA ARG A 66 4.62 16.13 9.67
C ARG A 66 4.68 15.23 8.45
N GLY A 67 5.05 15.77 7.30
CA GLY A 67 5.28 14.99 6.09
C GLY A 67 6.41 13.98 6.25
N ILE A 68 7.51 14.40 6.89
CA ILE A 68 8.61 13.49 7.21
C ILE A 68 8.17 12.40 8.18
N ALA A 69 7.43 12.76 9.23
CA ALA A 69 6.89 11.79 10.18
C ALA A 69 5.94 10.79 9.51
N PHE A 70 5.09 11.28 8.60
CA PHE A 70 4.21 10.44 7.79
C PHE A 70 5.00 9.43 6.96
N ARG A 71 6.05 9.88 6.26
CA ARG A 71 6.87 8.98 5.43
C ARG A 71 7.60 7.94 6.26
N LYS A 72 8.11 8.30 7.42
CA LYS A 72 8.75 7.36 8.34
C LYS A 72 7.77 6.29 8.81
N TRP A 73 6.58 6.70 9.19
CA TRP A 73 5.52 5.77 9.59
C TRP A 73 5.12 4.85 8.43
N ALA A 74 4.88 5.41 7.26
CA ALA A 74 4.48 4.64 6.08
C ALA A 74 5.55 3.64 5.67
N ASN A 75 6.82 4.04 5.70
CA ASN A 75 7.94 3.15 5.41
C ASN A 75 8.05 2.00 6.42
N ASN A 76 7.82 2.28 7.70
CA ASN A 76 7.79 1.24 8.73
C ASN A 76 6.67 0.22 8.49
N VAL A 77 5.47 0.70 8.20
CA VAL A 77 4.32 -0.18 7.89
C VAL A 77 4.63 -1.04 6.67
N LEU A 78 5.17 -0.45 5.62
CA LEU A 78 5.52 -1.16 4.40
C LEU A 78 6.61 -2.22 4.64
N LYS A 79 7.65 -1.88 5.40
CA LYS A 79 8.72 -2.83 5.77
C LYS A 79 8.17 -4.00 6.57
N GLN A 80 7.34 -3.75 7.56
CA GLN A 80 6.71 -4.80 8.36
C GLN A 80 5.86 -5.71 7.48
N PHE A 81 5.07 -5.15 6.58
CA PHE A 81 4.24 -5.92 5.66
C PHE A 81 5.07 -6.80 4.73
N ILE A 82 6.16 -6.28 4.18
CA ILE A 82 7.06 -7.03 3.31
C ILE A 82 7.75 -8.17 4.08
N LEU A 83 8.25 -7.89 5.29
CA LEU A 83 8.93 -8.88 6.12
C LEU A 83 7.98 -9.99 6.57
N GLN A 84 6.76 -9.65 6.98
CA GLN A 84 5.74 -10.64 7.32
C GLN A 84 5.36 -11.49 6.11
N GLY A 85 5.17 -10.88 4.96
CA GLY A 85 4.89 -11.60 3.73
C GLY A 85 6.00 -12.56 3.34
N TYR A 86 7.25 -12.14 3.48
CA TYR A 86 8.42 -12.99 3.27
C TYR A 86 8.43 -14.17 4.23
N ALA A 87 8.24 -13.94 5.52
CA ALA A 87 8.25 -14.99 6.53
C ALA A 87 7.12 -16.00 6.30
N ILE A 88 5.94 -15.56 5.93
CA ILE A 88 4.81 -16.45 5.60
C ILE A 88 5.13 -17.29 4.36
N ASN A 89 5.69 -16.68 3.31
CA ASN A 89 6.07 -17.38 2.09
C ASN A 89 7.16 -18.39 2.33
N GLU A 90 8.14 -18.10 3.19
CA GLU A 90 9.21 -19.01 3.57
C GLU A 90 8.65 -20.21 4.34
N LYS A 91 7.75 -20.00 5.28
CA LYS A 91 7.07 -21.09 6.00
C LYS A 91 6.27 -21.98 5.05
N ARG A 92 5.55 -21.38 4.10
CA ARG A 92 4.82 -22.12 3.08
C ARG A 92 5.74 -22.95 2.21
N LEU A 93 6.88 -22.40 1.83
CA LEU A 93 7.87 -23.09 1.03
C LEU A 93 8.45 -24.29 1.79
N GLN A 94 8.79 -24.12 3.08
CA GLN A 94 9.28 -25.20 3.94
C GLN A 94 8.24 -26.30 4.11
N ALA A 95 6.98 -25.94 4.34
CA ALA A 95 5.89 -26.89 4.44
C ALA A 95 5.70 -27.69 3.14
N LEU A 96 5.78 -27.02 2.00
CA LEU A 96 5.70 -27.66 0.69
C LEU A 96 6.86 -28.62 0.45
N LYS A 97 8.08 -28.22 0.81
CA LYS A 97 9.26 -29.10 0.72
C LYS A 97 9.10 -30.35 1.56
N LYS A 98 8.60 -30.24 2.79
CA LYS A 98 8.29 -31.40 3.64
C LYS A 98 7.29 -32.34 2.99
N THR A 99 6.22 -31.78 2.42
CA THR A 99 5.19 -32.58 1.74
C THR A 99 5.78 -33.32 0.55
N VAL A 100 6.58 -32.66 -0.26
CA VAL A 100 7.27 -33.27 -1.40
C VAL A 100 8.22 -34.37 -0.96
N ASP A 101 8.99 -34.16 0.10
CA ASP A 101 9.92 -35.17 0.66
C ASP A 101 9.17 -36.40 1.15
N ILE A 102 8.05 -36.23 1.86
CA ILE A 102 7.22 -37.34 2.35
C ILE A 102 6.66 -38.12 1.17
N GLN A 103 6.11 -37.44 0.16
CA GLN A 103 5.57 -38.08 -1.03
C GLN A 103 6.63 -38.83 -1.81
N SER A 104 7.84 -38.27 -1.94
CA SER A 104 8.96 -38.92 -2.61
C SER A 104 9.40 -40.19 -1.90
N ARG A 105 9.43 -40.19 -0.56
CA ARG A 105 9.76 -41.37 0.23
C ARG A 105 8.71 -42.46 0.10
N MET A 106 7.43 -42.09 0.14
CA MET A 106 6.33 -43.01 -0.04
C MET A 106 6.39 -43.68 -1.42
N LEU A 107 6.71 -42.95 -2.44
CA LEU A 107 6.83 -43.43 -3.80
C LEU A 107 8.03 -44.37 -3.93
N ALA A 108 9.16 -44.03 -3.35
CA ALA A 108 10.37 -44.87 -3.35
C ALA A 108 10.10 -46.19 -2.61
N ASP A 109 9.43 -46.20 -1.48
CA ASP A 109 9.05 -47.40 -0.75
C ASP A 109 8.09 -48.29 -1.54
N ALA A 110 7.14 -47.68 -2.24
CA ALA A 110 6.23 -48.42 -3.11
C ALA A 110 6.95 -49.06 -4.29
N LEU A 111 7.92 -48.39 -4.88
CA LEU A 111 8.72 -48.93 -5.99
C LEU A 111 9.63 -50.06 -5.49
N ASP A 112 10.23 -49.95 -4.30
CA ASP A 112 11.04 -51.02 -3.69
C ASP A 112 10.20 -52.29 -3.42
N ILE A 113 8.95 -52.12 -2.99
CA ILE A 113 8.04 -53.26 -2.78
C ILE A 113 7.71 -53.91 -4.12
N GLU A 114 7.50 -53.16 -5.19
CA GLU A 114 7.26 -53.72 -6.52
C GLU A 114 8.48 -54.50 -7.08
N GLU A 115 9.67 -53.97 -6.83
CA GLU A 115 10.91 -54.66 -7.24
C GLU A 115 11.17 -55.97 -6.51
N LYS A 116 10.67 -56.11 -5.29
CA LYS A 116 10.83 -57.31 -4.47
C LYS A 116 9.83 -58.45 -4.82
N VAL A 117 8.85 -58.12 -5.62
CA VAL A 117 7.87 -59.08 -6.11
C VAL A 117 8.33 -59.63 -7.43
#